data_0b02af2f4254da789e3fc207978e0467
#
_entry.id   0b02af2f4254da789e3fc207978e0467
#
_cell.length_a   1.000
_cell.length_b   1.000
_cell.length_c   1.000
_cell.angle_alpha   90.00
_cell.angle_beta   90.00
_cell.angle_gamma   90.00
#
_symmetry.space_group_name_H-M   'P 1'
#
loop_
_entity.id
_entity.type
_entity.pdbx_description
1 polymer ?
#
loop_
_entity_poly.entity_id
_entity_poly.type
_entity_poly.pdbx_seq_one_letter_code
_entity_poly.pdbx_strand_id
1 'polypeptide(L)'
;MQNLAQIAFLDDDGDIRVNFGMFAGREATQAEIDDLAHTLLSEVEAITIVAEQRTVADRDMEASVHQIRIELGDEDPQGQLLIAQRWAKACVAERHAEITEA
;
A
#
# COMPACT_ATOMS: atom_id res chain seq x y z
N MET A 1 -10.70 13.51 -5.45
CA MET A 1 -11.26 12.89 -4.24
C MET A 1 -10.32 11.79 -3.76
N GLN A 2 -10.04 11.74 -2.50
CA GLN A 2 -9.15 10.71 -1.95
C GLN A 2 -9.90 9.41 -1.76
N ASN A 3 -9.26 8.31 -2.17
CA ASN A 3 -9.84 6.97 -2.06
C ASN A 3 -9.36 6.29 -0.79
N LEU A 4 -9.52 6.97 0.34
CA LEU A 4 -9.05 6.44 1.63
C LEU A 4 -9.80 5.19 2.08
N ALA A 5 -10.97 4.93 1.50
CA ALA A 5 -11.72 3.72 1.79
C ALA A 5 -11.18 2.49 1.07
N GLN A 6 -10.30 2.67 0.09
CA GLN A 6 -9.71 1.56 -0.65
C GLN A 6 -8.34 1.24 -0.08
N ILE A 7 -8.05 -0.06 0.03
CA ILE A 7 -6.75 -0.50 0.54
C ILE A 7 -5.62 -0.15 -0.43
N ALA A 8 -5.89 -0.18 -1.72
CA ALA A 8 -4.95 0.23 -2.76
C ALA A 8 -5.70 0.84 -3.92
N PHE A 9 -5.10 1.85 -4.54
CA PHE A 9 -5.73 2.58 -5.66
C PHE A 9 -4.66 3.23 -6.53
N LEU A 10 -5.08 3.63 -7.74
CA LEU A 10 -4.23 4.42 -8.63
C LEU A 10 -4.44 5.90 -8.33
N ASP A 11 -3.34 6.63 -8.17
CA ASP A 11 -3.44 8.07 -7.96
C ASP A 11 -3.43 8.83 -9.29
N ASP A 12 -3.50 10.17 -9.22
CA ASP A 12 -3.56 11.01 -10.42
C ASP A 12 -2.26 10.99 -11.23
N ASP A 13 -1.17 10.59 -10.63
CA ASP A 13 0.13 10.49 -11.30
C ASP A 13 0.34 9.14 -11.98
N GLY A 14 -0.59 8.22 -11.82
CA GLY A 14 -0.50 6.88 -12.37
C GLY A 14 0.28 5.91 -11.50
N ASP A 15 0.59 6.29 -10.27
CA ASP A 15 1.25 5.42 -9.31
C ASP A 15 0.22 4.67 -8.48
N ILE A 16 0.61 3.52 -7.95
CA ILE A 16 -0.23 2.77 -7.02
C ILE A 16 0.06 3.26 -5.62
N ARG A 17 -0.99 3.55 -4.86
CA ARG A 17 -0.88 3.89 -3.44
C ARG A 17 -1.59 2.84 -2.62
N VAL A 18 -0.93 2.39 -1.57
CA VAL A 18 -1.49 1.42 -0.63
C VAL A 18 -1.64 2.12 0.73
N ASN A 19 -2.86 2.15 1.24
CA ASN A 19 -3.19 2.76 2.52
C ASN A 19 -2.87 1.81 3.67
N PHE A 20 -1.62 1.38 3.76
CA PHE A 20 -1.19 0.33 4.66
C PHE A 20 -1.46 0.67 6.13
N GLY A 21 -1.03 1.85 6.55
CA GLY A 21 -1.20 2.27 7.94
C GLY A 21 -2.66 2.35 8.38
N MET A 22 -3.53 2.81 7.50
CA MET A 22 -4.95 2.94 7.80
C MET A 22 -5.61 1.58 8.05
N PHE A 23 -5.26 0.58 7.25
CA PHE A 23 -5.90 -0.74 7.35
C PHE A 23 -5.18 -1.69 8.29
N ALA A 24 -3.85 -1.63 8.37
CA ALA A 24 -3.07 -2.52 9.20
C ALA A 24 -2.81 -1.96 10.61
N GLY A 25 -2.92 -0.64 10.77
CA GLY A 25 -2.64 0.01 12.04
C GLY A 25 -1.17 0.10 12.40
N ARG A 26 -0.28 -0.11 11.42
CA ARG A 26 1.16 -0.06 11.58
C ARG A 26 1.83 0.18 10.24
N GLU A 27 3.12 0.41 10.25
CA GLU A 27 3.90 0.48 9.03
C GLU A 27 4.17 -0.93 8.50
N ALA A 28 4.37 -1.03 7.19
CA ALA A 28 4.83 -2.26 6.59
C ALA A 28 6.27 -2.54 7.03
N THR A 29 6.57 -3.81 7.30
CA THR A 29 7.94 -4.21 7.61
C THR A 29 8.77 -4.31 6.34
N GLN A 30 10.09 -4.28 6.47
CA GLN A 30 10.98 -4.45 5.32
C GLN A 30 10.74 -5.79 4.63
N ALA A 31 10.49 -6.85 5.41
CA ALA A 31 10.21 -8.17 4.84
C ALA A 31 8.93 -8.18 4.01
N GLU A 32 7.91 -7.46 4.46
CA GLU A 32 6.65 -7.33 3.71
C GLU A 32 6.85 -6.55 2.41
N ILE A 33 7.63 -5.48 2.47
CA ILE A 33 7.96 -4.68 1.28
C ILE A 33 8.78 -5.51 0.29
N ASP A 34 9.74 -6.27 0.77
CA ASP A 34 10.56 -7.14 -0.08
C ASP A 34 9.71 -8.21 -0.77
N ASP A 35 8.74 -8.76 -0.07
CA ASP A 35 7.81 -9.73 -0.62
C ASP A 35 6.96 -9.11 -1.74
N LEU A 36 6.46 -7.90 -1.51
CA LEU A 36 5.71 -7.16 -2.54
C LEU A 36 6.58 -6.90 -3.76
N ALA A 37 7.81 -6.42 -3.54
CA ALA A 37 8.74 -6.15 -4.63
C ALA A 37 9.03 -7.41 -5.44
N HIS A 38 9.27 -8.51 -4.77
CA HIS A 38 9.58 -9.79 -5.42
C HIS A 38 8.40 -10.24 -6.31
N THR A 39 7.18 -10.11 -5.78
CA THR A 39 5.98 -10.49 -6.53
C THR A 39 5.77 -9.58 -7.74
N LEU A 40 5.96 -8.27 -7.57
CA LEU A 40 5.80 -7.32 -8.67
C LEU A 40 6.86 -7.52 -9.74
N LEU A 41 8.09 -7.83 -9.36
CA LEU A 41 9.17 -8.04 -10.32
C LEU A 41 8.99 -9.31 -11.15
N SER A 42 8.07 -10.19 -10.80
CA SER A 42 7.70 -11.30 -11.67
C SER A 42 6.90 -10.85 -12.88
N GLU A 43 6.32 -9.64 -12.82
CA GLU A 43 5.47 -9.09 -13.88
C GLU A 43 6.12 -7.93 -14.63
N VAL A 44 7.03 -7.20 -13.99
CA VAL A 44 7.67 -6.00 -14.56
C VAL A 44 9.17 -6.08 -14.36
N GLU A 45 9.93 -5.32 -15.18
CA GLU A 45 11.39 -5.36 -15.12
C GLU A 45 11.97 -4.60 -13.95
N ALA A 46 11.33 -3.49 -13.56
CA ALA A 46 11.83 -2.66 -12.49
C ALA A 46 10.68 -1.89 -11.85
N ILE A 47 10.79 -1.67 -10.55
CA ILE A 47 9.83 -0.87 -9.81
C ILE A 47 10.55 -0.06 -8.75
N THR A 48 9.90 1.00 -8.29
CA THR A 48 10.34 1.75 -7.11
C THR A 48 9.21 1.73 -6.10
N ILE A 49 9.52 1.34 -4.87
CA ILE A 49 8.55 1.33 -3.78
C ILE A 49 9.02 2.33 -2.73
N VAL A 50 8.15 3.25 -2.37
CA VAL A 50 8.45 4.29 -1.39
C VAL A 50 7.45 4.18 -0.24
N ALA A 51 7.98 4.02 0.97
CA ALA A 51 7.15 4.10 2.18
C ALA A 51 7.12 5.56 2.62
N GLU A 52 5.93 6.12 2.73
CA GLU A 52 5.76 7.53 3.10
C GLU A 52 4.80 7.69 4.26
N GLN A 53 4.97 8.77 4.99
CA GLN A 53 4.00 9.21 5.96
C GLN A 53 3.31 10.42 5.38
N ARG A 54 1.99 10.38 5.35
CA ARG A 54 1.19 11.46 4.79
C ARG A 54 0.32 12.05 5.89
N THR A 55 0.33 13.36 6.03
CA THR A 55 -0.52 14.05 6.97
C THR A 55 -1.74 14.57 6.24
N VAL A 56 -2.91 14.19 6.72
CA VAL A 56 -4.19 14.70 6.23
C VAL A 56 -4.76 15.57 7.33
N ALA A 57 -5.01 16.82 7.00
CA ALA A 57 -5.49 17.77 8.01
C ALA A 57 -6.61 18.62 7.44
N ASP A 58 -7.62 18.87 8.25
CA ASP A 58 -8.64 19.88 7.97
C ASP A 58 -8.84 20.70 9.26
N ARG A 59 -9.89 21.53 9.29
CA ARG A 59 -10.12 22.39 10.43
C ARG A 59 -10.39 21.63 11.73
N ASP A 60 -10.95 20.44 11.61
CA ASP A 60 -11.44 19.69 12.76
C ASP A 60 -10.54 18.53 13.16
N MET A 61 -9.66 18.10 12.26
CA MET A 61 -8.81 16.96 12.57
C MET A 61 -7.51 16.97 11.80
N GLU A 62 -6.54 16.26 12.34
CA GLU A 62 -5.27 15.99 11.71
C GLU A 62 -4.94 14.52 11.95
N ALA A 63 -4.56 13.83 10.91
CA ALA A 63 -4.19 12.43 10.99
C ALA A 63 -2.98 12.16 10.11
N SER A 64 -2.08 11.35 10.61
CA SER A 64 -0.94 10.86 9.83
C SER A 64 -1.19 9.42 9.45
N VAL A 65 -1.02 9.12 8.17
CA VAL A 65 -1.20 7.75 7.66
C VAL A 65 0.05 7.30 6.94
N HIS A 66 0.40 6.04 7.11
CA HIS A 66 1.51 5.43 6.40
C HIS A 66 0.99 4.85 5.11
N GLN A 67 1.55 5.32 4.01
CA GLN A 67 1.21 4.84 2.67
C GLN A 67 2.43 4.26 1.99
N ILE A 68 2.20 3.30 1.12
CA ILE A 68 3.23 2.79 0.24
C ILE A 68 2.89 3.23 -1.17
N ARG A 69 3.85 3.85 -1.84
CA ARG A 69 3.70 4.29 -3.22
C ARG A 69 4.56 3.42 -4.13
N ILE A 70 3.96 2.88 -5.17
CA ILE A 70 4.64 2.04 -6.15
C ILE A 70 4.67 2.82 -7.46
N GLU A 71 5.87 3.13 -7.93
CA GLU A 71 6.09 3.88 -9.17
C GLU A 71 6.29 2.88 -10.30
N LEU A 72 5.37 2.88 -11.26
CA LEU A 72 5.33 1.88 -12.32
C LEU A 72 5.93 2.37 -13.65
N GLY A 73 6.10 3.67 -13.81
CA GLY A 73 6.54 4.20 -15.09
C GLY A 73 5.50 3.99 -16.19
N ASP A 74 5.90 3.35 -17.29
CA ASP A 74 5.03 3.15 -18.44
C ASP A 74 4.28 1.82 -18.44
N GLU A 75 4.38 1.07 -17.34
CA GLU A 75 3.74 -0.24 -17.25
C GLU A 75 2.23 -0.13 -17.08
N ASP A 76 1.51 -1.15 -17.55
CA ASP A 76 0.06 -1.24 -17.33
C ASP A 76 -0.21 -1.44 -15.84
N PRO A 77 -0.92 -0.52 -15.19
CA PRO A 77 -1.07 -0.58 -13.73
C PRO A 77 -2.08 -1.61 -13.24
N GLN A 78 -2.95 -2.11 -14.10
CA GLN A 78 -4.07 -2.94 -13.65
C GLN A 78 -3.63 -4.22 -12.96
N GLY A 79 -2.70 -4.96 -13.57
CA GLY A 79 -2.18 -6.19 -12.99
C GLY A 79 -1.43 -5.94 -11.70
N GLN A 80 -0.60 -4.91 -11.67
CA GLN A 80 0.18 -4.54 -10.51
C GLN A 80 -0.72 -4.06 -9.36
N LEU A 81 -1.81 -3.34 -9.70
CA LEU A 81 -2.78 -2.92 -8.70
C LEU A 81 -3.44 -4.12 -8.00
N LEU A 82 -3.80 -5.15 -8.77
CA LEU A 82 -4.36 -6.37 -8.19
C LEU A 82 -3.36 -7.05 -7.25
N ILE A 83 -2.11 -7.13 -7.65
CA ILE A 83 -1.05 -7.70 -6.81
C ILE A 83 -0.92 -6.92 -5.50
N ALA A 84 -0.87 -5.59 -5.60
CA ALA A 84 -0.76 -4.74 -4.43
C ALA A 84 -1.96 -4.89 -3.49
N GLN A 85 -3.17 -4.98 -4.04
CA GLN A 85 -4.37 -5.19 -3.25
C GLN A 85 -4.34 -6.52 -2.51
N ARG A 86 -3.96 -7.60 -3.19
CA ARG A 86 -3.87 -8.93 -2.59
C ARG A 86 -2.81 -8.97 -1.50
N TRP A 87 -1.65 -8.40 -1.77
CA TRP A 87 -0.57 -8.33 -0.79
C TRP A 87 -1.01 -7.58 0.46
N ALA A 88 -1.62 -6.40 0.29
CA ALA A 88 -2.05 -5.58 1.41
C ALA A 88 -3.12 -6.28 2.24
N LYS A 89 -4.08 -6.93 1.58
CA LYS A 89 -5.13 -7.68 2.29
C LYS A 89 -4.57 -8.84 3.08
N ALA A 90 -3.56 -9.52 2.53
CA ALA A 90 -2.90 -10.62 3.24
C ALA A 90 -2.18 -10.11 4.49
N CYS A 91 -1.48 -8.97 4.40
CA CYS A 91 -0.80 -8.38 5.55
C CYS A 91 -1.79 -7.98 6.64
N VAL A 92 -2.92 -7.41 6.26
CA VAL A 92 -3.97 -7.03 7.21
C VAL A 92 -4.58 -8.26 7.87
N ALA A 93 -4.83 -9.32 7.11
CA ALA A 93 -5.38 -10.57 7.63
C ALA A 93 -4.44 -11.21 8.65
N GLU A 94 -3.14 -11.21 8.39
CA GLU A 94 -2.15 -11.71 9.36
C GLU A 94 -2.19 -10.92 10.66
N ARG A 95 -2.31 -9.60 10.56
CA ARG A 95 -2.43 -8.73 11.72
C ARG A 95 -3.66 -9.08 12.56
N HIS A 96 -4.78 -9.32 11.89
CA HIS A 96 -6.01 -9.71 12.58
C HIS A 96 -5.87 -11.07 13.26
N ALA A 97 -5.22 -12.03 12.61
CA ALA A 97 -4.98 -13.33 13.19
C ALA A 97 -4.12 -13.24 14.46
N GLU A 98 -3.07 -12.43 14.43
CA GLU A 98 -2.21 -12.20 15.59
C GLU A 98 -3.00 -11.61 16.77
N ILE A 99 -3.87 -10.64 16.51
CA ILE A 99 -4.68 -10.02 17.55
C ILE A 99 -5.67 -11.02 18.12
N THR A 100 -6.27 -11.83 17.27
CA THR A 100 -7.30 -12.79 17.68
C THR A 100 -6.72 -13.92 18.51
N GLU A 101 -5.51 -14.34 18.25
CA GLU A 101 -4.85 -15.42 18.95
C GLU A 101 -4.28 -15.00 20.32
N ALA A 102 -4.17 -13.72 20.56
CA ALA A 102 -3.58 -13.18 21.78
C ALA A 102 -4.46 -13.36 23.04
#